data_8e4bfeea3446dbb9701324ce93518468
#
_entry.id   8e4bfeea3446dbb9701324ce93518468
#
_cell.length_a   1.000
_cell.length_b   1.000
_cell.length_c   1.000
_cell.angle_alpha   90.00
_cell.angle_beta   90.00
_cell.angle_gamma   90.00
#
_symmetry.space_group_name_H-M   'P 1'
#
loop_
_entity.id
_entity.type
_entity.pdbx_description
1 polymer ?
#
loop_
_entity_poly.entity_id
_entity_poly.type
_entity_poly.pdbx_seq_one_letter_code
_entity_poly.pdbx_strand_id
1 'polypeptide(L)'
;MAPRIPLPGVEDMNDAQKVVYDKIVSGPRGTLVGPLRAALHNPLLADCWQALGQVLRYETSLPPHLNELAILVAARHWNSELEWTIHAGAA
;
A
#
# COMPACT_ATOMS: atom_id res chain seq x y z
N MET A 1 6.85 9.12 -17.01
CA MET A 1 5.54 8.89 -17.67
C MET A 1 4.41 9.15 -16.68
N ALA A 2 3.42 9.88 -17.06
CA ALA A 2 2.26 10.11 -16.21
C ALA A 2 1.44 8.82 -16.06
N PRO A 3 0.91 8.51 -14.88
CA PRO A 3 0.05 7.35 -14.70
C PRO A 3 -1.28 7.51 -15.48
N ARG A 4 -1.83 6.38 -15.90
CA ARG A 4 -3.11 6.37 -16.63
C ARG A 4 -4.28 6.74 -15.72
N ILE A 5 -4.18 6.39 -14.43
CA ILE A 5 -5.16 6.74 -13.42
C ILE A 5 -4.61 7.93 -12.64
N PRO A 6 -5.35 9.05 -12.54
CA PRO A 6 -4.90 10.16 -11.73
C PRO A 6 -4.69 9.74 -10.28
N LEU A 7 -3.60 10.19 -9.68
CA LEU A 7 -3.28 9.92 -8.28
C LEU A 7 -3.58 11.19 -7.49
N PRO A 8 -4.68 11.23 -6.72
CA PRO A 8 -5.09 12.45 -6.04
C PRO A 8 -4.08 12.87 -4.97
N GLY A 9 -3.79 14.17 -4.91
CA GLY A 9 -3.14 14.78 -3.76
C GLY A 9 -4.14 14.91 -2.62
N VAL A 10 -3.66 15.12 -1.39
CA VAL A 10 -4.55 15.23 -0.22
C VAL A 10 -5.57 16.36 -0.40
N GLU A 11 -5.15 17.46 -0.98
CA GLU A 11 -5.99 18.64 -1.25
C GLU A 11 -7.11 18.36 -2.26
N ASP A 12 -6.96 17.33 -3.09
CA ASP A 12 -7.94 16.97 -4.11
C ASP A 12 -8.89 15.84 -3.67
N MET A 13 -8.67 15.30 -2.47
CA MET A 13 -9.49 14.20 -1.96
C MET A 13 -10.85 14.70 -1.46
N ASN A 14 -11.91 13.91 -1.73
CA ASN A 14 -13.20 14.11 -1.09
C ASN A 14 -13.16 13.58 0.36
N ASP A 15 -14.26 13.77 1.12
CA ASP A 15 -14.31 13.37 2.52
C ASP A 15 -14.13 11.88 2.73
N ALA A 16 -14.74 11.04 1.89
CA ALA A 16 -14.61 9.59 1.98
C ALA A 16 -13.17 9.14 1.74
N GLN A 17 -12.49 9.73 0.77
CA GLN A 17 -11.09 9.44 0.47
C GLN A 17 -10.18 9.88 1.63
N LYS A 18 -10.43 11.04 2.22
CA LYS A 18 -9.64 11.52 3.37
C LYS A 18 -9.75 10.62 4.58
N VAL A 19 -10.93 10.07 4.86
CA VAL A 19 -11.13 9.12 5.96
C VAL A 19 -10.22 7.91 5.78
N VAL A 20 -10.17 7.33 4.58
CA VAL A 20 -9.32 6.17 4.28
C VAL A 20 -7.84 6.56 4.30
N TYR A 21 -7.49 7.70 3.71
CA TYR A 21 -6.14 8.23 3.76
C TYR A 21 -5.63 8.36 5.20
N ASP A 22 -6.43 8.94 6.09
CA ASP A 22 -6.05 9.11 7.49
C ASP A 22 -5.85 7.78 8.21
N LYS A 23 -6.68 6.77 7.92
CA LYS A 23 -6.49 5.42 8.45
C LYS A 23 -5.15 4.82 8.03
N ILE A 24 -4.77 4.98 6.76
CA ILE A 24 -3.53 4.43 6.23
C ILE A 24 -2.31 5.11 6.84
N VAL A 25 -2.29 6.43 6.86
CA VAL A 25 -1.10 7.18 7.32
C VAL A 25 -0.95 7.18 8.83
N SER A 26 -2.02 6.99 9.58
CA SER A 26 -1.97 6.85 11.04
C SER A 26 -1.65 5.42 11.50
N GLY A 27 -1.71 4.46 10.60
CA GLY A 27 -1.38 3.06 10.87
C GLY A 27 0.10 2.75 10.67
N PRO A 28 0.47 1.44 10.68
CA PRO A 28 1.87 1.01 10.59
C PRO A 28 2.57 1.43 9.29
N ARG A 29 1.83 1.62 8.20
CA ARG A 29 2.41 2.04 6.92
C ARG A 29 2.98 3.45 6.97
N GLY A 30 2.33 4.35 7.67
CA GLY A 30 2.75 5.75 7.84
C GLY A 30 2.65 6.63 6.60
N THR A 31 2.49 6.06 5.43
CA THR A 31 2.43 6.78 4.16
C THR A 31 1.53 6.07 3.16
N LEU A 32 1.05 6.80 2.18
CA LEU A 32 0.20 6.27 1.11
C LEU A 32 0.97 6.30 -0.20
N VAL A 33 1.32 5.12 -0.71
CA VAL A 33 2.05 4.97 -1.97
C VAL A 33 1.51 3.80 -2.79
N GLY A 34 1.88 3.79 -4.06
CA GLY A 34 1.63 2.66 -4.95
C GLY A 34 0.14 2.38 -5.21
N PRO A 35 -0.24 1.09 -5.26
CA PRO A 35 -1.58 0.69 -5.67
C PRO A 35 -2.70 1.22 -4.79
N LEU A 36 -2.47 1.38 -3.48
CA LEU A 36 -3.47 1.93 -2.56
C LEU A 36 -3.86 3.35 -2.91
N ARG A 37 -2.91 4.14 -3.43
CA ARG A 37 -3.19 5.49 -3.86
C ARG A 37 -4.15 5.51 -5.05
N ALA A 38 -3.95 4.62 -5.99
CA ALA A 38 -4.88 4.45 -7.11
C ALA A 38 -6.23 3.92 -6.63
N ALA A 39 -6.24 3.01 -5.67
CA ALA A 39 -7.47 2.43 -5.13
C ALA A 39 -8.37 3.45 -4.44
N LEU A 40 -7.86 4.62 -4.03
CA LEU A 40 -8.66 5.68 -3.40
C LEU A 40 -9.79 6.21 -4.28
N HIS A 41 -9.76 5.98 -5.60
CA HIS A 41 -10.90 6.29 -6.47
C HIS A 41 -12.15 5.50 -6.08
N ASN A 42 -11.98 4.37 -5.40
CA ASN A 42 -13.06 3.63 -4.75
C ASN A 42 -12.71 3.51 -3.26
N PRO A 43 -13.15 4.46 -2.42
CA PRO A 43 -12.74 4.48 -1.01
C PRO A 43 -13.07 3.20 -0.23
N LEU A 44 -14.19 2.57 -0.51
CA LEU A 44 -14.54 1.29 0.12
C LEU A 44 -13.53 0.20 -0.22
N LEU A 45 -13.17 0.08 -1.51
CA LEU A 45 -12.15 -0.87 -1.94
C LEU A 45 -10.80 -0.58 -1.27
N ALA A 46 -10.39 0.67 -1.27
CA ALA A 46 -9.13 1.07 -0.66
C ALA A 46 -9.10 0.74 0.84
N ASP A 47 -10.22 0.97 1.55
CA ASP A 47 -10.31 0.67 2.98
C ASP A 47 -10.20 -0.83 3.27
N CYS A 48 -10.95 -1.66 2.54
CA CYS A 48 -10.88 -3.11 2.69
C CYS A 48 -9.49 -3.65 2.32
N TRP A 49 -8.91 -3.15 1.26
CA TRP A 49 -7.59 -3.57 0.80
C TRP A 49 -6.50 -3.18 1.78
N GLN A 50 -6.51 -1.94 2.26
CA GLN A 50 -5.48 -1.51 3.22
C GLN A 50 -5.60 -2.29 4.54
N ALA A 51 -6.81 -2.62 4.98
CA ALA A 51 -7.02 -3.41 6.20
C ALA A 51 -6.48 -4.84 6.04
N LEU A 52 -6.80 -5.51 4.93
CA LEU A 52 -6.25 -6.82 4.61
C LEU A 52 -4.72 -6.76 4.53
N GLY A 53 -4.18 -5.77 3.81
CA GLY A 53 -2.76 -5.60 3.64
C GLY A 53 -2.03 -5.35 4.95
N GLN A 54 -2.64 -4.62 5.88
CA GLN A 54 -2.08 -4.38 7.21
C GLN A 54 -1.94 -5.69 7.98
N VAL A 55 -2.97 -6.53 7.96
CA VAL A 55 -2.92 -7.85 8.61
C VAL A 55 -1.81 -8.70 8.00
N LEU A 56 -1.78 -8.81 6.67
CA LEU A 56 -0.81 -9.65 5.97
C LEU A 56 0.63 -9.18 6.20
N ARG A 57 0.86 -7.88 6.26
CA ARG A 57 2.21 -7.33 6.35
C ARG A 57 2.72 -7.22 7.79
N TYR A 58 1.85 -6.88 8.75
CA TYR A 58 2.29 -6.50 10.09
C TYR A 58 1.72 -7.36 11.22
N GLU A 59 0.67 -8.16 10.97
CA GLU A 59 -0.08 -8.81 12.04
C GLU A 59 -0.13 -10.34 11.90
N THR A 60 0.71 -10.93 11.04
CA THR A 60 0.84 -12.38 10.93
C THR A 60 1.88 -12.91 11.91
N SER A 61 1.93 -14.24 12.07
CA SER A 61 2.94 -14.90 12.91
C SER A 61 4.34 -14.92 12.28
N LEU A 62 4.48 -14.53 11.00
CA LEU A 62 5.79 -14.47 10.35
C LEU A 62 6.63 -13.34 10.92
N PRO A 63 7.91 -13.59 11.23
CA PRO A 63 8.84 -12.50 11.55
C PRO A 63 8.89 -11.47 10.40
N PRO A 64 9.06 -10.16 10.73
CA PRO A 64 9.03 -9.11 9.70
C PRO A 64 9.96 -9.35 8.51
N HIS A 65 11.18 -9.81 8.75
CA HIS A 65 12.14 -10.04 7.66
C HIS A 65 11.70 -11.17 6.72
N LEU A 66 11.03 -12.21 7.23
CA LEU A 66 10.52 -13.29 6.39
C LEU A 66 9.28 -12.84 5.62
N ASN A 67 8.45 -12.00 6.21
CA ASN A 67 7.32 -11.42 5.52
C ASN A 67 7.78 -10.56 4.33
N GLU A 68 8.77 -9.71 4.54
CA GLU A 68 9.35 -8.89 3.46
C GLU A 68 10.04 -9.77 2.40
N LEU A 69 10.70 -10.85 2.78
CA LEU A 69 11.28 -11.80 1.84
C LEU A 69 10.22 -12.42 0.93
N ALA A 70 9.07 -12.82 1.48
CA ALA A 70 7.97 -13.35 0.69
C ALA A 70 7.46 -12.33 -0.34
N ILE A 71 7.35 -11.07 0.06
CA ILE A 71 6.96 -9.98 -0.84
C ILE A 71 8.00 -9.80 -1.95
N LEU A 72 9.29 -9.84 -1.62
CA LEU A 72 10.37 -9.72 -2.60
C LEU A 72 10.36 -10.86 -3.62
N VAL A 73 10.11 -12.08 -3.19
CA VAL A 73 10.01 -13.24 -4.10
C VAL A 73 8.85 -13.03 -5.08
N ALA A 74 7.69 -12.63 -4.60
CA ALA A 74 6.54 -12.33 -5.45
C ALA A 74 6.84 -11.18 -6.41
N ALA A 75 7.46 -10.12 -5.93
CA ALA A 75 7.83 -8.95 -6.73
C ALA A 75 8.79 -9.33 -7.85
N ARG A 76 9.79 -10.18 -7.57
CA ARG A 76 10.74 -10.63 -8.58
C ARG A 76 10.08 -11.53 -9.61
N HIS A 77 9.21 -12.44 -9.18
CA HIS A 77 8.49 -13.34 -10.07
C HIS A 77 7.65 -12.56 -11.10
N TRP A 78 6.99 -11.51 -10.67
CA TRP A 78 6.13 -10.68 -11.50
C TRP A 78 6.82 -9.43 -12.07
N ASN A 79 8.13 -9.28 -11.86
CA ASN A 79 8.93 -8.14 -12.32
C ASN A 79 8.38 -6.79 -11.84
N SER A 80 7.93 -6.72 -10.59
CA SER A 80 7.46 -5.47 -9.98
C SER A 80 8.63 -4.71 -9.37
N GLU A 81 9.17 -3.74 -10.09
CA GLU A 81 10.28 -2.91 -9.63
C GLU A 81 9.88 -2.03 -8.43
N LEU A 82 8.66 -1.52 -8.42
CA LEU A 82 8.15 -0.72 -7.32
C LEU A 82 8.15 -1.50 -6.01
N GLU A 83 7.55 -2.69 -6.01
CA GLU A 83 7.47 -3.53 -4.82
C GLU A 83 8.86 -3.99 -4.36
N TRP A 84 9.73 -4.33 -5.32
CA TRP A 84 11.13 -4.68 -4.98
C TRP A 84 11.82 -3.51 -4.28
N THR A 85 11.74 -2.31 -4.84
CA THR A 85 12.42 -1.12 -4.31
C THR A 85 11.94 -0.79 -2.90
N ILE A 86 10.63 -0.82 -2.67
CA ILE A 86 10.03 -0.52 -1.36
C ILE A 86 10.46 -1.56 -0.33
N HIS A 87 10.30 -2.85 -0.65
CA HIS A 87 10.44 -3.92 0.33
C HIS A 87 11.88 -4.39 0.52
N ALA A 88 12.77 -4.20 -0.46
CA ALA A 88 14.18 -4.49 -0.29
C ALA A 88 14.81 -3.65 0.82
N GLY A 89 14.38 -2.38 0.94
CA GLY A 89 14.84 -1.50 2.00
C GLY A 89 14.30 -1.90 3.38
N ALA A 90 13.15 -2.57 3.44
CA ALA A 90 12.51 -2.99 4.69
C ALA A 90 12.94 -4.40 5.14
N ALA A 91 13.54 -5.17 4.25
CA ALA A 91 13.95 -6.55 4.54
C ALA A 91 15.16 -6.65 5.49
#